data_e3ae3e2e89694a8ed46e8b4b01861fbf
#
_entry.id   e3ae3e2e89694a8ed46e8b4b01861fbf
#
_cell.length_a   1.000
_cell.length_b   1.000
_cell.length_c   1.000
_cell.angle_alpha   90.00
_cell.angle_beta   90.00
_cell.angle_gamma   90.00
#
_symmetry.space_group_name_H-M   'P 1'
#
loop_
_entity.id
_entity.type
_entity.pdbx_description
1 polymer ?
#
loop_
_entity_poly.entity_id
_entity_poly.type
_entity_poly.pdbx_seq_one_letter_code
_entity_poly.pdbx_strand_id
1 'polypeptide(L)'
;YDTVPPAAPYAHDVTIYHAMPHGLCTPLRQKVRAGLYVDVAPVQDQARRALAAHASQKDWLDKSQGMDSYLHTLDKMSAEVGTLSGKYQLAQGWCRHLHLGYSASDIDPLRSALGSDCMVDAVYEAALEKPFP
;
A
#
# COMPACT_ATOMS: atom_id res chain seq x y z
N TYR A 1 -23.40 9.42 29.13
CA TYR A 1 -22.24 8.63 28.64
C TYR A 1 -21.02 9.10 29.41
N ASP A 2 -20.57 8.28 30.37
CA ASP A 2 -19.30 8.52 31.02
C ASP A 2 -18.18 8.30 30.00
N THR A 3 -17.74 9.39 29.40
CA THR A 3 -16.54 9.35 28.56
C THR A 3 -15.34 9.15 29.48
N VAL A 4 -14.69 8.01 29.36
CA VAL A 4 -13.34 7.84 29.91
C VAL A 4 -12.54 9.07 29.51
N PRO A 5 -11.81 9.71 30.45
CA PRO A 5 -10.99 10.86 30.08
C PRO A 5 -10.09 10.44 28.95
N PRO A 6 -10.19 11.07 27.79
CA PRO A 6 -9.44 10.62 26.63
C PRO A 6 -7.96 10.77 26.92
N ALA A 7 -7.17 9.83 26.43
CA ALA A 7 -5.74 10.09 26.30
C ALA A 7 -5.55 11.42 25.58
N ALA A 8 -4.50 12.15 25.91
CA ALA A 8 -4.20 13.40 25.22
C ALA A 8 -4.22 13.17 23.70
N PRO A 9 -4.83 14.07 22.92
CA PRO A 9 -4.82 13.95 21.47
C PRO A 9 -3.40 13.81 20.95
N TYR A 10 -3.22 12.98 19.92
CA TYR A 10 -1.93 12.91 19.25
C TYR A 10 -1.60 14.29 18.65
N ALA A 11 -0.44 14.84 19.06
CA ALA A 11 -0.08 16.23 18.79
C ALA A 11 0.64 16.47 17.46
N HIS A 12 0.82 15.40 16.65
CA HIS A 12 1.55 15.49 15.40
C HIS A 12 0.64 15.23 14.21
N ASP A 13 1.02 15.76 13.06
CA ASP A 13 0.37 15.51 11.78
C ASP A 13 0.41 14.01 11.44
N VAL A 14 -0.66 13.52 10.82
CA VAL A 14 -0.80 12.12 10.38
C VAL A 14 -1.00 12.11 8.88
N THR A 15 -0.17 11.34 8.17
CA THR A 15 -0.38 11.03 6.75
C THR A 15 -0.86 9.60 6.60
N ILE A 16 -1.95 9.42 5.88
CA ILE A 16 -2.57 8.11 5.64
C ILE A 16 -2.25 7.65 4.22
N TYR A 17 -1.86 6.40 4.08
CA TYR A 17 -1.67 5.74 2.80
C TYR A 17 -2.56 4.52 2.68
N HIS A 18 -3.19 4.37 1.53
CA HIS A 18 -3.98 3.20 1.18
C HIS A 18 -3.11 2.24 0.37
N ALA A 19 -2.96 1.02 0.87
CA ALA A 19 -2.31 -0.06 0.12
C ALA A 19 -3.16 -0.48 -1.08
N MET A 20 -2.52 -1.05 -2.10
CA MET A 20 -3.22 -1.65 -3.22
C MET A 20 -4.10 -2.82 -2.75
N PRO A 21 -5.34 -2.92 -3.26
CA PRO A 21 -6.22 -4.02 -2.90
C PRO A 21 -5.73 -5.35 -3.46
N HIS A 22 -6.10 -6.46 -2.79
CA HIS A 22 -5.87 -7.80 -3.32
C HIS A 22 -6.50 -7.94 -4.72
N GLY A 23 -5.74 -8.49 -5.67
CA GLY A 23 -6.17 -8.59 -7.07
C GLY A 23 -6.11 -7.28 -7.86
N LEU A 24 -5.58 -6.20 -7.27
CA LEU A 24 -5.36 -4.88 -7.89
C LEU A 24 -6.63 -4.29 -8.53
N CYS A 25 -7.78 -4.62 -7.97
CA CYS A 25 -9.09 -4.17 -8.44
C CYS A 25 -9.97 -3.75 -7.27
N THR A 26 -10.87 -2.81 -7.51
CA THR A 26 -11.98 -2.52 -6.60
C THR A 26 -12.97 -3.70 -6.56
N PRO A 27 -13.87 -3.79 -5.56
CA PRO A 27 -14.97 -4.76 -5.57
C PRO A 27 -15.86 -4.68 -6.82
N LEU A 28 -15.90 -3.53 -7.48
CA LEU A 28 -16.64 -3.32 -8.73
C LEU A 28 -15.82 -3.65 -9.99
N ARG A 29 -14.70 -4.35 -9.84
CA ARG A 29 -13.81 -4.84 -10.93
C ARG A 29 -13.08 -3.72 -11.70
N GLN A 30 -13.01 -2.53 -11.14
CA GLN A 30 -12.21 -1.45 -11.70
C GLN A 30 -10.75 -1.63 -11.31
N LYS A 31 -9.83 -1.51 -12.26
CA LYS A 31 -8.39 -1.53 -11.98
C LYS A 31 -8.01 -0.36 -11.09
N VAL A 32 -7.21 -0.64 -10.05
CA VAL A 32 -6.64 0.37 -9.17
C VAL A 32 -5.23 0.69 -9.64
N ARG A 33 -4.90 1.97 -9.70
CA ARG A 33 -3.58 2.48 -9.98
C ARG A 33 -3.01 3.13 -8.72
N ALA A 34 -1.75 2.88 -8.42
CA ALA A 34 -1.08 3.54 -7.31
C ALA A 34 -0.61 4.93 -7.72
N GLY A 35 -0.62 5.87 -6.77
CA GLY A 35 0.00 7.18 -6.94
C GLY A 35 1.50 7.16 -6.60
N LEU A 36 1.94 6.15 -5.84
CA LEU A 36 3.31 6.02 -5.38
C LEU A 36 3.71 4.54 -5.39
N TYR A 37 4.91 4.25 -5.87
CA TYR A 37 5.50 2.93 -5.93
C TYR A 37 6.76 2.89 -5.10
N VAL A 38 6.94 1.85 -4.30
CA VAL A 38 8.11 1.60 -3.46
C VAL A 38 8.81 0.34 -3.93
N ASP A 39 10.13 0.40 -4.16
CA ASP A 39 10.93 -0.78 -4.45
C ASP A 39 10.98 -1.69 -3.22
N VAL A 40 10.52 -2.92 -3.37
CA VAL A 40 10.55 -3.91 -2.29
C VAL A 40 11.47 -5.08 -2.58
N ALA A 41 12.15 -5.08 -3.71
CA ALA A 41 13.08 -6.16 -4.06
C ALA A 41 14.12 -6.44 -2.97
N PRO A 42 14.73 -5.43 -2.30
CA PRO A 42 15.70 -5.65 -1.24
C PRO A 42 15.12 -6.30 0.02
N VAL A 43 13.80 -6.19 0.24
CA VAL A 43 13.13 -6.65 1.46
C VAL A 43 12.08 -7.73 1.22
N GLN A 44 11.95 -8.24 -0.01
CA GLN A 44 10.94 -9.24 -0.37
C GLN A 44 11.04 -10.51 0.48
N ASP A 45 12.24 -11.00 0.75
CA ASP A 45 12.43 -12.17 1.61
C ASP A 45 12.01 -11.91 3.06
N GLN A 46 12.20 -10.70 3.55
CA GLN A 46 11.72 -10.31 4.88
C GLN A 46 10.19 -10.27 4.91
N ALA A 47 9.56 -9.71 3.88
CA ALA A 47 8.10 -9.69 3.74
C ALA A 47 7.52 -11.12 3.68
N ARG A 48 8.17 -12.04 2.93
CA ARG A 48 7.79 -13.46 2.89
C ARG A 48 7.87 -14.13 4.26
N ARG A 49 8.97 -13.91 5.01
CA ARG A 49 9.12 -14.45 6.38
C ARG A 49 8.08 -13.87 7.34
N ALA A 50 7.81 -12.58 7.27
CA ALA A 50 6.79 -11.92 8.08
C ALA A 50 5.40 -12.50 7.79
N LEU A 51 5.06 -12.67 6.53
CA LEU A 51 3.78 -13.25 6.11
C LEU A 51 3.67 -14.73 6.54
N ALA A 52 4.74 -15.53 6.40
CA ALA A 52 4.77 -16.93 6.82
C ALA A 52 4.63 -17.11 8.32
N ALA A 53 4.97 -16.11 9.14
CA ALA A 53 4.80 -16.14 10.59
C ALA A 53 3.31 -16.17 11.03
N HIS A 54 2.37 -15.79 10.16
CA HIS A 54 0.93 -15.96 10.38
C HIS A 54 0.47 -17.41 10.13
N ALA A 55 1.04 -18.36 10.87
CA ALA A 55 0.89 -19.81 10.63
C ALA A 55 -0.57 -20.27 10.61
N SER A 56 -1.42 -19.80 11.53
CA SER A 56 -2.84 -20.18 11.58
C SER A 56 -3.62 -19.75 10.33
N GLN A 57 -3.33 -18.58 9.80
CA GLN A 57 -3.94 -18.08 8.56
C GLN A 57 -3.42 -18.85 7.34
N LYS A 58 -2.12 -19.14 7.31
CA LYS A 58 -1.50 -19.95 6.28
C LYS A 58 -2.12 -21.34 6.22
N ASP A 59 -2.21 -22.05 7.34
CA ASP A 59 -2.77 -23.39 7.43
C ASP A 59 -4.25 -23.42 7.00
N TRP A 60 -5.02 -22.39 7.35
CA TRP A 60 -6.41 -22.29 6.94
C TRP A 60 -6.55 -22.07 5.43
N LEU A 61 -5.77 -21.15 4.85
CA LEU A 61 -5.78 -20.85 3.42
C LEU A 61 -5.28 -22.04 2.59
N ASP A 62 -4.21 -22.70 3.02
CA ASP A 62 -3.66 -23.87 2.35
C ASP A 62 -4.68 -25.02 2.31
N LYS A 63 -5.43 -25.24 3.41
CA LYS A 63 -6.47 -26.28 3.47
C LYS A 63 -7.74 -25.93 2.74
N SER A 64 -8.18 -24.67 2.80
CA SER A 64 -9.47 -24.23 2.24
C SER A 64 -9.40 -23.88 0.76
N GLN A 65 -8.22 -23.44 0.27
CA GLN A 65 -8.06 -22.91 -1.08
C GLN A 65 -6.97 -23.62 -1.89
N GLY A 66 -6.35 -24.67 -1.33
CA GLY A 66 -5.31 -25.45 -2.00
C GLY A 66 -4.04 -24.66 -2.28
N MET A 67 -3.69 -23.76 -1.37
CA MET A 67 -2.74 -22.70 -1.64
C MET A 67 -1.38 -22.92 -0.99
N ASP A 68 -0.46 -23.55 -1.69
CA ASP A 68 0.95 -23.09 -1.64
C ASP A 68 1.04 -21.63 -2.18
N SER A 69 -0.12 -21.04 -2.47
CA SER A 69 -0.28 -19.81 -3.24
C SER A 69 -0.25 -18.53 -2.37
N TYR A 70 -0.31 -18.64 -1.03
CA TYR A 70 -0.34 -17.46 -0.17
C TYR A 70 0.95 -16.62 -0.29
N LEU A 71 2.11 -17.28 -0.15
CA LEU A 71 3.41 -16.64 -0.39
C LEU A 71 3.64 -16.36 -1.87
N HIS A 72 3.19 -17.26 -2.74
CA HIS A 72 3.26 -17.05 -4.18
C HIS A 72 2.41 -15.86 -4.64
N THR A 73 1.24 -15.65 -4.01
CA THR A 73 0.40 -14.49 -4.28
C THR A 73 1.11 -13.18 -3.90
N LEU A 74 1.84 -13.15 -2.77
CA LEU A 74 2.67 -12.00 -2.42
C LEU A 74 3.68 -11.67 -3.51
N ASP A 75 4.43 -12.68 -3.97
CA ASP A 75 5.44 -12.50 -5.00
C ASP A 75 4.83 -12.03 -6.32
N LYS A 76 3.73 -12.65 -6.72
CA LYS A 76 3.00 -12.29 -7.94
C LYS A 76 2.49 -10.85 -7.87
N MET A 77 1.87 -10.45 -6.77
CA MET A 77 1.39 -9.07 -6.61
C MET A 77 2.53 -8.07 -6.61
N SER A 78 3.65 -8.36 -5.92
CA SER A 78 4.82 -7.47 -5.94
C SER A 78 5.38 -7.31 -7.37
N ALA A 79 5.42 -8.39 -8.16
CA ALA A 79 5.86 -8.34 -9.56
C ALA A 79 4.87 -7.58 -10.46
N GLU A 80 3.56 -7.78 -10.29
CA GLU A 80 2.54 -7.06 -11.04
C GLU A 80 2.61 -5.54 -10.74
N VAL A 81 2.75 -5.16 -9.47
CA VAL A 81 2.91 -3.75 -9.09
C VAL A 81 4.25 -3.19 -9.58
N GLY A 82 5.31 -4.00 -9.56
CA GLY A 82 6.58 -3.65 -10.19
C GLY A 82 6.42 -3.31 -11.67
N THR A 83 5.70 -4.16 -12.41
CA THR A 83 5.38 -3.92 -13.84
C THR A 83 4.57 -2.62 -14.02
N LEU A 84 3.58 -2.35 -13.15
CA LEU A 84 2.79 -1.12 -13.20
C LEU A 84 3.63 0.12 -12.94
N SER A 85 4.68 0.03 -12.12
CA SER A 85 5.61 1.14 -11.87
C SER A 85 6.41 1.53 -13.11
N GLY A 86 6.64 0.61 -14.04
CA GLY A 86 7.52 0.80 -15.19
C GLY A 86 9.01 0.99 -14.83
N LYS A 87 9.37 0.80 -13.56
CA LYS A 87 10.72 1.05 -13.04
C LYS A 87 11.29 -0.09 -12.21
N TYR A 88 10.49 -0.66 -11.31
CA TYR A 88 10.92 -1.64 -10.33
C TYR A 88 10.59 -3.06 -10.77
N GLN A 89 11.42 -4.02 -10.37
CA GLN A 89 11.14 -5.44 -10.61
C GLN A 89 10.04 -5.95 -9.66
N LEU A 90 10.14 -5.58 -8.39
CA LEU A 90 9.16 -5.87 -7.36
C LEU A 90 8.80 -4.56 -6.66
N ALA A 91 7.53 -4.26 -6.55
CA ALA A 91 7.09 -3.04 -5.90
C ALA A 91 5.84 -3.23 -5.03
N GLN A 92 5.66 -2.31 -4.10
CA GLN A 92 4.38 -2.04 -3.45
C GLN A 92 3.83 -0.70 -3.94
N GLY A 93 2.52 -0.65 -4.12
CA GLY A 93 1.83 0.55 -4.57
C GLY A 93 0.99 1.16 -3.45
N TRP A 94 0.96 2.48 -3.40
CA TRP A 94 0.25 3.25 -2.37
C TRP A 94 -0.49 4.42 -2.99
N CYS A 95 -1.65 4.75 -2.43
CA CYS A 95 -2.38 5.98 -2.72
C CYS A 95 -2.38 6.83 -1.45
N ARG A 96 -1.87 8.05 -1.54
CA ARG A 96 -1.88 8.98 -0.42
C ARG A 96 -3.30 9.52 -0.22
N HIS A 97 -3.76 9.52 1.02
CA HIS A 97 -5.05 10.08 1.40
C HIS A 97 -5.01 11.61 1.37
N LEU A 98 -6.16 12.23 1.10
CA LEU A 98 -6.30 13.68 1.26
C LEU A 98 -5.94 14.08 2.69
N HIS A 99 -5.08 15.08 2.85
CA HIS A 99 -4.55 15.49 4.16
C HIS A 99 -5.58 16.19 5.06
N LEU A 100 -6.65 16.74 4.49
CA LEU A 100 -7.66 17.50 5.23
C LEU A 100 -8.28 16.70 6.37
N GLY A 101 -8.25 17.27 7.57
CA GLY A 101 -8.71 16.62 8.80
C GLY A 101 -7.66 15.75 9.51
N TYR A 102 -6.47 15.55 8.92
CA TYR A 102 -5.41 14.72 9.48
C TYR A 102 -4.08 15.45 9.63
N SER A 103 -3.80 16.40 8.76
CA SER A 103 -2.55 17.17 8.73
C SER A 103 -2.83 18.63 8.34
N ALA A 104 -2.03 19.54 8.90
CA ALA A 104 -2.10 20.95 8.55
C ALA A 104 -1.56 21.23 7.15
N SER A 105 -0.68 20.38 6.64
CA SER A 105 -0.03 20.52 5.34
C SER A 105 -0.04 19.21 4.55
N ASP A 106 0.01 19.32 3.22
CA ASP A 106 0.03 18.19 2.31
C ASP A 106 1.45 17.63 2.15
N ILE A 107 1.93 16.94 3.21
CA ILE A 107 3.25 16.32 3.24
C ILE A 107 3.23 14.88 2.76
N ASP A 108 4.37 14.41 2.24
CA ASP A 108 4.59 13.03 1.84
C ASP A 108 5.81 12.44 2.57
N PRO A 109 5.64 11.99 3.82
CA PRO A 109 6.73 11.46 4.63
C PRO A 109 7.30 10.15 4.07
N LEU A 110 6.51 9.33 3.38
CA LEU A 110 6.98 8.09 2.78
C LEU A 110 7.98 8.38 1.66
N ARG A 111 7.64 9.31 0.76
CA ARG A 111 8.55 9.79 -0.28
C ARG A 111 9.81 10.41 0.30
N SER A 112 9.67 11.22 1.35
CA SER A 112 10.81 11.87 1.99
C SER A 112 11.77 10.88 2.64
N ALA A 113 11.24 9.81 3.26
CA ALA A 113 12.04 8.78 3.92
C ALA A 113 12.74 7.83 2.96
N LEU A 114 12.09 7.46 1.85
CA LEU A 114 12.58 6.44 0.92
C LEU A 114 13.41 7.00 -0.24
N GLY A 115 13.29 8.29 -0.54
CA GLY A 115 14.11 8.94 -1.57
C GLY A 115 14.05 8.22 -2.92
N SER A 116 15.18 7.64 -3.37
CA SER A 116 15.30 6.93 -4.66
C SER A 116 14.57 5.60 -4.74
N ASP A 117 14.27 4.99 -3.58
CA ASP A 117 13.55 3.71 -3.49
C ASP A 117 12.03 3.89 -3.62
N CYS A 118 11.62 5.12 -3.87
CA CYS A 118 10.24 5.50 -4.07
C CYS A 118 10.08 6.30 -5.37
N MET A 119 8.95 6.09 -6.05
CA MET A 119 8.58 6.82 -7.27
C MET A 119 7.14 7.25 -7.22
N VAL A 120 6.88 8.52 -7.48
CA VAL A 120 5.53 9.08 -7.67
C VAL A 120 5.11 8.87 -9.13
N ASP A 121 3.87 8.40 -9.34
CA ASP A 121 3.28 8.30 -10.67
C ASP A 121 2.75 9.68 -11.11
N ALA A 122 3.53 10.36 -11.96
CA ALA A 122 3.17 11.70 -12.45
C ALA A 122 1.85 11.71 -13.24
N VAL A 123 1.49 10.60 -13.89
CA VAL A 123 0.23 10.51 -14.64
C VAL A 123 -0.96 10.41 -13.68
N TYR A 124 -0.79 9.66 -12.59
CA TYR A 124 -1.79 9.59 -11.53
C TYR A 124 -1.99 10.96 -10.86
N GLU A 125 -0.92 11.61 -10.44
CA GLU A 125 -0.98 12.93 -9.79
C GLU A 125 -1.63 13.97 -10.71
N ALA A 126 -1.22 14.04 -11.97
CA ALA A 126 -1.83 14.96 -12.95
C ALA A 126 -3.33 14.67 -13.21
N ALA A 127 -3.79 13.44 -12.98
CA ALA A 127 -5.21 13.11 -13.11
C ALA A 127 -6.04 13.60 -11.91
N LEU A 128 -5.43 13.71 -10.71
CA LEU A 128 -6.10 14.22 -9.52
C LEU A 128 -6.37 15.73 -9.61
N GLU A 129 -5.55 16.46 -10.37
CA GLU A 129 -5.68 17.92 -10.53
C GLU A 129 -6.77 18.30 -11.56
N LYS A 130 -7.28 17.34 -12.32
CA LYS A 130 -8.29 17.62 -13.35
C LYS A 130 -9.67 17.77 -12.72
N PRO A 131 -10.41 18.86 -13.00
CA PRO A 131 -11.80 18.95 -12.62
C PRO A 131 -12.61 17.81 -13.26
N PHE A 132 -13.65 17.37 -12.58
CA PHE A 132 -14.60 16.43 -13.17
C PHE A 132 -15.15 17.02 -14.49
N PRO A 133 -15.28 16.19 -15.56
CA PRO A 133 -15.85 16.64 -16.81
C PRO A 133 -17.33 17.03 -16.68
#